data_a194daed993177e085e6f416c7789b11
#
_entry.id   a194daed993177e085e6f416c7789b11
#
_cell.length_a   1.000
_cell.length_b   1.000
_cell.length_c   1.000
_cell.angle_alpha   90.00
_cell.angle_beta   90.00
_cell.angle_gamma   90.00
#
_symmetry.space_group_name_H-M   'P 1'
#
loop_
_entity.id
_entity.type
_entity.pdbx_description
1 polymer ?
#
loop_
_entity_poly.entity_id
_entity_poly.type
_entity_poly.pdbx_seq_one_letter_code
_entity_poly.pdbx_strand_id
1 'polypeptide(L)'
;MTTITNFADLNRYDQHHLRSVGRDDLAADGWAEPDMTIVNPERSPAPVMSDEDFSAVFGQWADWIRSAAAVKNAPTDYIALALLSTASAIIGNTRWSVPWDGWKEPPILWGMLVGDPSSGKCPALDAVLDPRKDIDAALSRQFEQDRAEWSASDELAGIALAQWKSEAKAALAEGEDAPPKPSDAGPAPIRKRVRISDVTTEKVAELVQATWRGLLLSRDELSGWIASMDRYSGGGDRPFWLEAFGGRSYTVDRKNSPDPIVVDHLSVAVLGGTQPDKLDSLLVRSDDDGMVARFLTVFPDPVPLQRPTVAFDTETPLTALRRLHSLQGAADEHGNLRPFFVHFSDDAAHALDEFRAKCRAWEADVTGLMKGHVGKLPGLAVRVSLVLALLDWAIDPKAEDVTSISEAHLGRACHYVGDHLRLHALRAYGTTSLPTELKAARRLGEIILRERITLISTRDVQRRQLAGLQSAKEIAPAFTALVDAGWLALMPSENGGRPSKNYAVNPHLEDAR
;
A
#
# COMPACT_ATOMS: atom_id res chain seq x y z
N MET A 1 -47.85 -38.26 11.73
CA MET A 1 -46.99 -37.31 11.03
C MET A 1 -46.28 -36.51 12.12
N THR A 2 -45.03 -36.77 12.34
CA THR A 2 -44.22 -36.07 13.35
C THR A 2 -43.62 -34.85 12.67
N THR A 3 -44.08 -33.68 13.02
CA THR A 3 -43.55 -32.41 12.49
C THR A 3 -42.14 -32.28 12.99
N ILE A 4 -41.17 -32.17 12.10
CA ILE A 4 -39.75 -31.97 12.44
C ILE A 4 -39.62 -30.50 12.86
N THR A 5 -39.34 -30.27 14.16
CA THR A 5 -39.36 -28.95 14.79
C THR A 5 -37.97 -28.30 14.88
N ASN A 6 -36.89 -28.99 14.46
CA ASN A 6 -35.56 -28.43 14.54
C ASN A 6 -34.65 -29.02 13.43
N PHE A 7 -34.00 -28.19 12.61
CA PHE A 7 -33.09 -28.58 11.57
C PHE A 7 -31.78 -29.23 12.08
N ALA A 8 -31.39 -28.96 13.34
CA ALA A 8 -30.27 -29.63 13.97
C ALA A 8 -30.50 -31.14 14.14
N ASP A 9 -31.76 -31.57 14.18
CA ASP A 9 -32.16 -32.98 14.29
C ASP A 9 -32.12 -33.69 12.91
N LEU A 10 -32.23 -32.97 11.79
CA LEU A 10 -32.12 -33.51 10.43
C LEU A 10 -30.73 -34.07 10.13
N ASN A 11 -29.68 -33.50 10.69
CA ASN A 11 -28.31 -34.00 10.53
C ASN A 11 -28.03 -35.28 11.31
N ARG A 12 -28.90 -35.68 12.25
CA ARG A 12 -28.79 -36.89 13.10
C ARG A 12 -29.64 -38.07 12.64
N TYR A 13 -30.56 -37.84 11.67
CA TYR A 13 -31.45 -38.90 11.19
C TYR A 13 -30.90 -39.63 10.00
N ASP A 14 -30.98 -40.96 10.05
CA ASP A 14 -30.58 -41.93 9.03
C ASP A 14 -31.28 -41.62 7.69
N GLN A 15 -30.58 -41.71 6.59
CA GLN A 15 -31.00 -41.34 5.23
C GLN A 15 -32.30 -41.99 4.76
N HIS A 16 -32.79 -43.01 5.46
CA HIS A 16 -34.05 -43.69 5.12
C HIS A 16 -35.32 -42.92 5.53
N HIS A 17 -35.27 -42.00 6.50
CA HIS A 17 -36.44 -41.25 6.96
C HIS A 17 -36.68 -39.93 6.20
N LEU A 18 -35.71 -39.43 5.44
CA LEU A 18 -35.78 -38.16 4.73
C LEU A 18 -36.52 -38.22 3.39
N ARG A 19 -37.02 -39.40 2.96
CA ARG A 19 -37.68 -39.58 1.67
C ARG A 19 -39.10 -39.00 1.56
N SER A 20 -39.63 -38.39 2.62
CA SER A 20 -41.04 -37.92 2.65
C SER A 20 -41.23 -36.44 2.99
N VAL A 21 -40.16 -35.64 3.10
CA VAL A 21 -40.29 -34.20 3.40
C VAL A 21 -40.35 -33.43 2.09
N GLY A 22 -41.51 -32.90 1.75
CA GLY A 22 -41.74 -32.08 0.58
C GLY A 22 -41.18 -30.66 0.72
N ARG A 23 -41.12 -29.93 -0.39
CA ARG A 23 -40.59 -28.57 -0.49
C ARG A 23 -41.32 -27.56 0.42
N ASP A 24 -42.59 -27.84 0.73
CA ASP A 24 -43.47 -26.97 1.53
C ASP A 24 -43.30 -27.19 3.06
N ASP A 25 -42.52 -28.20 3.47
CA ASP A 25 -42.29 -28.52 4.89
C ASP A 25 -41.09 -27.79 5.49
N LEU A 26 -40.38 -26.98 4.69
CA LEU A 26 -39.25 -26.12 5.12
C LEU A 26 -39.78 -24.73 5.54
N ALA A 27 -40.73 -24.71 6.49
CA ALA A 27 -41.20 -23.46 7.06
C ALA A 27 -40.06 -22.71 7.79
N ALA A 28 -40.13 -21.37 7.76
CA ALA A 28 -39.10 -20.50 8.37
C ALA A 28 -38.82 -20.83 9.84
N ASP A 29 -39.85 -21.31 10.54
CA ASP A 29 -39.78 -21.63 11.98
C ASP A 29 -38.85 -22.80 12.36
N GLY A 30 -38.29 -23.54 11.39
CA GLY A 30 -37.38 -24.68 11.62
C GLY A 30 -35.89 -24.35 11.44
N TRP A 31 -35.54 -23.14 11.02
CA TRP A 31 -34.16 -22.73 10.81
C TRP A 31 -33.54 -22.08 12.05
N ALA A 32 -32.29 -22.39 12.32
CA ALA A 32 -31.52 -21.64 13.31
C ALA A 32 -31.16 -20.25 12.76
N GLU A 33 -30.95 -19.28 13.65
CA GLU A 33 -30.39 -17.99 13.24
C GLU A 33 -29.04 -18.20 12.53
N PRO A 34 -28.87 -17.65 11.32
CA PRO A 34 -27.64 -17.82 10.58
C PRO A 34 -26.49 -17.03 11.24
N ASP A 35 -25.34 -17.67 11.38
CA ASP A 35 -24.13 -16.98 11.84
C ASP A 35 -23.60 -16.04 10.75
N MET A 36 -23.89 -14.75 10.89
CA MET A 36 -23.47 -13.71 9.96
C MET A 36 -21.97 -13.40 10.05
N THR A 37 -21.24 -13.93 11.04
CA THR A 37 -19.78 -13.70 11.14
C THR A 37 -19.00 -14.32 9.96
N ILE A 38 -19.59 -15.28 9.27
CA ILE A 38 -19.01 -15.84 8.05
C ILE A 38 -18.79 -14.76 6.98
N VAL A 39 -19.77 -13.89 6.74
CA VAL A 39 -19.67 -12.81 5.74
C VAL A 39 -19.29 -11.48 6.36
N ASN A 40 -19.64 -11.24 7.59
CA ASN A 40 -19.29 -10.07 8.39
C ASN A 40 -18.50 -10.50 9.64
N PRO A 41 -17.24 -10.95 9.47
CA PRO A 41 -16.45 -11.33 10.63
C PRO A 41 -16.31 -10.15 11.59
N GLU A 42 -16.48 -10.39 12.87
CA GLU A 42 -16.16 -9.38 13.87
C GLU A 42 -14.71 -8.97 13.70
N ARG A 43 -14.50 -7.68 13.43
CA ARG A 43 -13.16 -7.12 13.34
C ARG A 43 -12.59 -6.97 14.73
N SER A 44 -11.33 -7.34 14.90
CA SER A 44 -10.62 -7.04 16.15
C SER A 44 -10.75 -5.54 16.47
N PRO A 45 -10.86 -5.16 17.74
CA PRO A 45 -10.88 -3.74 18.14
C PRO A 45 -9.71 -2.98 17.51
N ALA A 46 -9.92 -1.69 17.22
CA ALA A 46 -8.84 -0.85 16.72
C ALA A 46 -7.72 -0.77 17.76
N PRO A 47 -6.46 -0.95 17.38
CA PRO A 47 -5.34 -0.69 18.27
C PRO A 47 -5.37 0.78 18.68
N VAL A 48 -5.20 1.04 19.96
CA VAL A 48 -5.12 2.39 20.53
C VAL A 48 -3.76 2.56 21.17
N MET A 49 -3.04 3.59 20.78
CA MET A 49 -1.80 3.99 21.43
C MET A 49 -2.14 4.96 22.57
N SER A 50 -1.53 4.78 23.74
CA SER A 50 -1.71 5.75 24.84
C SER A 50 -1.15 7.13 24.43
N ASP A 51 -1.63 8.20 25.08
CA ASP A 51 -1.12 9.56 24.82
C ASP A 51 0.37 9.67 25.17
N GLU A 52 0.84 8.93 26.17
CA GLU A 52 2.24 8.86 26.59
C GLU A 52 3.09 8.18 25.51
N ASP A 53 2.68 6.99 25.05
CA ASP A 53 3.39 6.26 23.98
C ASP A 53 3.38 7.03 22.67
N PHE A 54 2.25 7.67 22.33
CA PHE A 54 2.15 8.50 21.13
C PHE A 54 3.13 9.67 21.17
N SER A 55 3.23 10.34 22.34
CA SER A 55 4.17 11.44 22.54
C SER A 55 5.63 10.94 22.57
N ALA A 56 5.88 9.75 23.13
CA ALA A 56 7.18 9.13 23.11
C ALA A 56 7.62 8.78 21.66
N VAL A 57 6.71 8.27 20.82
CA VAL A 57 6.99 7.93 19.42
C VAL A 57 7.23 9.17 18.56
N PHE A 58 6.33 10.16 18.62
CA PHE A 58 6.34 11.29 17.69
C PHE A 58 7.05 12.54 18.21
N GLY A 59 7.45 12.58 19.49
CA GLY A 59 8.17 13.70 20.06
C GLY A 59 7.44 15.03 19.84
N GLN A 60 8.14 16.03 19.33
CA GLN A 60 7.60 17.37 19.05
C GLN A 60 6.47 17.36 17.98
N TRP A 61 6.38 16.32 17.17
CA TRP A 61 5.31 16.17 16.17
C TRP A 61 3.98 15.71 16.76
N ALA A 62 3.97 15.13 17.97
CA ALA A 62 2.77 14.57 18.58
C ALA A 62 1.64 15.60 18.70
N ASP A 63 1.93 16.81 19.17
CA ASP A 63 0.93 17.87 19.35
C ASP A 63 0.42 18.40 18.01
N TRP A 64 1.30 18.52 17.01
CA TRP A 64 0.88 18.91 15.68
C TRP A 64 -0.04 17.83 15.06
N ILE A 65 0.31 16.54 15.17
CA ILE A 65 -0.50 15.44 14.64
C ILE A 65 -1.89 15.43 15.29
N ARG A 66 -1.98 15.58 16.63
CA ARG A 66 -3.25 15.63 17.36
C ARG A 66 -4.10 16.84 16.94
N SER A 67 -3.47 18.01 16.83
CA SER A 67 -4.15 19.23 16.38
C SER A 67 -4.67 19.10 14.96
N ALA A 68 -3.86 18.59 14.03
CA ALA A 68 -4.27 18.33 12.66
C ALA A 68 -5.42 17.31 12.59
N ALA A 69 -5.36 16.24 13.37
CA ALA A 69 -6.40 15.23 13.46
C ALA A 69 -7.74 15.82 13.96
N ALA A 70 -7.69 16.64 15.01
CA ALA A 70 -8.87 17.31 15.55
C ALA A 70 -9.50 18.26 14.53
N VAL A 71 -8.68 19.08 13.83
CA VAL A 71 -9.18 20.03 12.83
C VAL A 71 -9.75 19.32 11.59
N LYS A 72 -9.16 18.22 11.19
CA LYS A 72 -9.59 17.44 10.01
C LYS A 72 -10.69 16.42 10.32
N ASN A 73 -11.12 16.28 11.58
CA ASN A 73 -12.01 15.22 12.05
C ASN A 73 -11.55 13.85 11.53
N ALA A 74 -10.29 13.53 11.75
CA ALA A 74 -9.65 12.32 11.28
C ALA A 74 -8.90 11.62 12.42
N PRO A 75 -8.76 10.30 12.42
CA PRO A 75 -7.89 9.60 13.35
C PRO A 75 -6.44 10.09 13.28
N THR A 76 -5.78 10.18 14.45
CA THR A 76 -4.36 10.55 14.55
C THR A 76 -3.45 9.64 13.72
N ASP A 77 -3.77 8.36 13.63
CA ASP A 77 -3.04 7.36 12.84
C ASP A 77 -2.93 7.73 11.37
N TYR A 78 -4.01 8.27 10.79
CA TYR A 78 -3.99 8.70 9.38
C TYR A 78 -3.03 9.85 9.16
N ILE A 79 -3.04 10.86 10.06
CA ILE A 79 -2.14 12.01 9.96
C ILE A 79 -0.68 11.57 10.15
N ALA A 80 -0.43 10.73 11.17
CA ALA A 80 0.91 10.24 11.50
C ALA A 80 1.52 9.45 10.32
N LEU A 81 0.78 8.51 9.75
CA LEU A 81 1.27 7.71 8.63
C LEU A 81 1.42 8.55 7.35
N ALA A 82 0.53 9.53 7.12
CA ALA A 82 0.64 10.46 6.00
C ALA A 82 1.90 11.33 6.13
N LEU A 83 2.21 11.83 7.34
CA LEU A 83 3.42 12.59 7.62
C LEU A 83 4.67 11.76 7.36
N LEU A 84 4.76 10.55 7.93
CA LEU A 84 5.90 9.65 7.75
C LEU A 84 6.12 9.31 6.27
N SER A 85 5.06 8.94 5.54
CA SER A 85 5.17 8.57 4.13
C SER A 85 5.56 9.75 3.23
N THR A 86 5.06 10.96 3.53
CA THR A 86 5.41 12.17 2.79
C THR A 86 6.85 12.60 3.08
N ALA A 87 7.26 12.60 4.35
CA ALA A 87 8.63 12.89 4.75
C ALA A 87 9.61 11.90 4.10
N SER A 88 9.27 10.60 4.09
CA SER A 88 10.08 9.54 3.47
C SER A 88 10.37 9.82 1.99
N ALA A 89 9.36 10.26 1.23
CA ALA A 89 9.52 10.62 -0.18
C ALA A 89 10.40 11.85 -0.38
N ILE A 90 10.24 12.87 0.49
CA ILE A 90 11.03 14.11 0.43
C ILE A 90 12.49 13.86 0.80
N ILE A 91 12.76 13.03 1.77
CA ILE A 91 14.11 12.57 2.12
C ILE A 91 14.69 11.77 0.93
N GLY A 92 13.97 10.74 0.50
CA GLY A 92 14.31 9.91 -0.65
C GLY A 92 15.76 9.45 -0.63
N ASN A 93 16.43 9.54 -1.78
CA ASN A 93 17.81 9.08 -1.93
C ASN A 93 18.87 9.98 -1.25
N THR A 94 18.48 11.07 -0.57
CA THR A 94 19.47 11.93 0.09
C THR A 94 20.09 11.30 1.34
N ARG A 95 19.34 10.44 2.04
CA ARG A 95 19.78 9.74 3.25
C ARG A 95 19.30 8.30 3.25
N TRP A 96 20.19 7.36 3.51
CA TRP A 96 19.89 5.94 3.67
C TRP A 96 20.42 5.43 4.99
N SER A 97 19.69 4.56 5.66
CA SER A 97 20.11 3.89 6.90
C SER A 97 21.06 2.74 6.63
N VAL A 98 22.07 2.60 7.48
CA VAL A 98 23.02 1.48 7.49
C VAL A 98 23.12 0.92 8.91
N PRO A 99 22.33 -0.13 9.24
CA PRO A 99 22.44 -0.79 10.54
C PRO A 99 23.83 -1.38 10.79
N TRP A 100 24.40 -2.02 9.77
CA TRP A 100 25.77 -2.56 9.73
C TRP A 100 26.21 -2.80 8.28
N ASP A 101 27.47 -3.15 8.10
CA ASP A 101 28.03 -3.42 6.78
C ASP A 101 27.26 -4.53 6.05
N GLY A 102 26.88 -4.24 4.81
CA GLY A 102 26.11 -5.14 3.96
C GLY A 102 24.59 -4.98 4.05
N TRP A 103 24.07 -4.17 4.98
CA TRP A 103 22.63 -3.86 5.03
C TRP A 103 22.39 -2.35 4.92
N LYS A 104 21.74 -1.94 3.83
CA LYS A 104 21.36 -0.56 3.52
C LYS A 104 19.87 -0.49 3.23
N GLU A 105 19.18 0.46 3.86
CA GLU A 105 17.74 0.67 3.64
C GLU A 105 17.48 2.12 3.21
N PRO A 106 16.77 2.32 2.07
CA PRO A 106 16.25 3.65 1.71
C PRO A 106 15.14 4.04 2.69
N PRO A 107 14.87 5.33 2.93
CA PRO A 107 13.79 5.75 3.83
C PRO A 107 12.38 5.53 3.25
N ILE A 108 12.24 4.80 2.16
CA ILE A 108 10.99 4.66 1.40
C ILE A 108 9.94 3.88 2.19
N LEU A 109 8.80 4.54 2.45
CA LEU A 109 7.66 3.98 3.14
C LEU A 109 6.44 3.93 2.21
N TRP A 110 5.71 2.83 2.31
CA TRP A 110 4.42 2.66 1.68
C TRP A 110 3.34 2.68 2.75
N GLY A 111 2.51 3.73 2.75
CA GLY A 111 1.44 3.95 3.73
C GLY A 111 0.06 3.66 3.17
N MET A 112 -0.73 2.87 3.88
CA MET A 112 -2.11 2.52 3.54
C MET A 112 -3.06 2.91 4.66
N LEU A 113 -4.01 3.80 4.36
CA LEU A 113 -5.07 4.23 5.26
C LEU A 113 -6.33 3.42 4.97
N VAL A 114 -6.68 2.49 5.84
CA VAL A 114 -7.88 1.66 5.70
C VAL A 114 -9.02 2.28 6.50
N GLY A 115 -10.18 2.42 5.88
CA GLY A 115 -11.38 2.92 6.56
C GLY A 115 -12.57 3.03 5.62
N ASP A 116 -13.75 3.04 6.20
CA ASP A 116 -15.02 3.17 5.47
C ASP A 116 -15.12 4.51 4.72
N PRO A 117 -16.05 4.68 3.78
CA PRO A 117 -16.35 5.99 3.22
C PRO A 117 -16.60 7.01 4.32
N SER A 118 -16.10 8.24 4.14
CA SER A 118 -16.23 9.34 5.10
C SER A 118 -15.50 9.17 6.45
N SER A 119 -14.56 8.22 6.57
CA SER A 119 -13.75 8.02 7.79
C SER A 119 -12.62 9.04 8.00
N GLY A 120 -12.56 10.13 7.22
CA GLY A 120 -11.55 11.19 7.38
C GLY A 120 -10.23 10.95 6.64
N LYS A 121 -10.10 9.92 5.78
CA LYS A 121 -8.86 9.62 5.04
C LYS A 121 -8.37 10.78 4.17
N CYS A 122 -9.22 11.32 3.29
CA CYS A 122 -8.84 12.41 2.39
C CYS A 122 -8.48 13.70 3.16
N PRO A 123 -9.27 14.17 4.16
CA PRO A 123 -8.86 15.30 4.99
C PRO A 123 -7.52 15.09 5.71
N ALA A 124 -7.24 13.85 6.16
CA ALA A 124 -5.96 13.53 6.78
C ALA A 124 -4.79 13.62 5.79
N LEU A 125 -4.97 13.11 4.58
CA LEU A 125 -3.97 13.24 3.51
C LEU A 125 -3.72 14.71 3.18
N ASP A 126 -4.76 15.53 3.05
CA ASP A 126 -4.64 16.95 2.72
C ASP A 126 -3.87 17.74 3.79
N ALA A 127 -3.98 17.36 5.08
CA ALA A 127 -3.24 18.02 6.15
C ALA A 127 -1.73 18.05 5.92
N VAL A 128 -1.19 17.01 5.27
CA VAL A 128 0.25 16.88 4.99
C VAL A 128 0.58 17.20 3.54
N LEU A 129 -0.29 16.84 2.60
CA LEU A 129 -0.03 17.03 1.18
C LEU A 129 -0.18 18.49 0.73
N ASP A 130 -0.99 19.31 1.41
CA ASP A 130 -1.14 20.74 1.08
C ASP A 130 0.13 21.55 1.37
N PRO A 131 0.78 21.45 2.54
CA PRO A 131 2.08 22.08 2.77
C PRO A 131 3.15 21.71 1.74
N ARG A 132 3.17 20.45 1.29
CA ARG A 132 4.10 19.99 0.26
C ARG A 132 3.91 20.70 -1.11
N LYS A 133 2.71 21.17 -1.43
CA LYS A 133 2.44 21.88 -2.71
C LYS A 133 3.36 23.07 -2.95
N ASP A 134 3.84 23.69 -1.90
CA ASP A 134 4.80 24.79 -1.99
C ASP A 134 6.15 24.36 -2.60
N ILE A 135 6.62 23.16 -2.26
CA ILE A 135 7.85 22.59 -2.84
C ILE A 135 7.65 22.37 -4.36
N ASP A 136 6.51 21.78 -4.77
CA ASP A 136 6.21 21.59 -6.19
C ASP A 136 6.07 22.91 -6.94
N ALA A 137 5.53 23.96 -6.30
CA ALA A 137 5.45 25.29 -6.89
C ALA A 137 6.83 25.92 -7.10
N ALA A 138 7.76 25.73 -6.14
CA ALA A 138 9.15 26.18 -6.29
C ALA A 138 9.86 25.43 -7.44
N LEU A 139 9.71 24.09 -7.50
CA LEU A 139 10.26 23.28 -8.60
C LEU A 139 9.68 23.67 -9.97
N SER A 140 8.39 24.04 -10.02
CA SER A 140 7.76 24.50 -11.25
C SER A 140 8.32 25.85 -11.72
N ARG A 141 8.52 26.82 -10.80
CA ARG A 141 9.15 28.10 -11.15
C ARG A 141 10.57 27.91 -11.69
N GLN A 142 11.37 27.05 -11.06
CA GLN A 142 12.71 26.73 -11.53
C GLN A 142 12.67 26.10 -12.93
N PHE A 143 11.78 25.15 -13.16
CA PHE A 143 11.62 24.54 -14.47
C PHE A 143 11.25 25.53 -15.58
N GLU A 144 10.38 26.53 -15.31
CA GLU A 144 10.02 27.56 -16.31
C GLU A 144 11.24 28.43 -16.66
N GLN A 145 12.12 28.72 -15.70
CA GLN A 145 13.40 29.41 -15.94
C GLN A 145 14.34 28.57 -16.77
N ASP A 146 14.62 27.33 -16.33
CA ASP A 146 15.53 26.40 -17.03
C ASP A 146 15.06 26.15 -18.47
N ARG A 147 13.74 26.04 -18.68
CA ARG A 147 13.13 25.84 -20.00
C ARG A 147 13.30 27.05 -20.90
N ALA A 148 13.14 28.27 -20.37
CA ALA A 148 13.34 29.49 -21.14
C ALA A 148 14.80 29.62 -21.57
N GLU A 149 15.76 29.35 -20.67
CA GLU A 149 17.19 29.38 -20.98
C GLU A 149 17.58 28.33 -22.03
N TRP A 150 17.08 27.08 -21.84
CA TRP A 150 17.28 26.00 -22.79
C TRP A 150 16.70 26.33 -24.16
N SER A 151 15.48 26.87 -24.22
CA SER A 151 14.84 27.23 -25.52
C SER A 151 15.64 28.27 -26.30
N ALA A 152 16.19 29.27 -25.62
CA ALA A 152 17.05 30.27 -26.25
C ALA A 152 18.38 29.64 -26.77
N SER A 153 18.96 28.71 -25.94
CA SER A 153 20.17 27.98 -26.35
C SER A 153 19.91 27.03 -27.53
N ASP A 154 18.78 26.35 -27.57
CA ASP A 154 18.37 25.43 -28.64
C ASP A 154 18.14 26.17 -29.95
N GLU A 155 17.52 27.35 -29.91
CA GLU A 155 17.34 28.22 -31.07
C GLU A 155 18.69 28.67 -31.65
N LEU A 156 19.63 29.11 -30.80
CA LEU A 156 20.99 29.48 -31.21
C LEU A 156 21.76 28.29 -31.77
N ALA A 157 21.69 27.13 -31.15
CA ALA A 157 22.30 25.89 -31.63
C ALA A 157 21.72 25.47 -32.99
N GLY A 158 20.41 25.66 -33.21
CA GLY A 158 19.74 25.43 -34.48
C GLY A 158 20.27 26.33 -35.60
N ILE A 159 20.47 27.63 -35.31
CA ILE A 159 21.07 28.59 -36.26
C ILE A 159 22.51 28.20 -36.58
N ALA A 160 23.34 27.91 -35.57
CA ALA A 160 24.73 27.49 -35.75
C ALA A 160 24.84 26.20 -36.57
N LEU A 161 23.95 25.22 -36.33
CA LEU A 161 23.90 23.98 -37.09
C LEU A 161 23.51 24.20 -38.55
N ALA A 162 22.59 25.12 -38.85
CA ALA A 162 22.17 25.48 -40.20
C ALA A 162 23.33 26.15 -40.96
N GLN A 163 24.04 27.07 -40.32
CA GLN A 163 25.22 27.72 -40.88
C GLN A 163 26.34 26.71 -41.16
N TRP A 164 26.66 25.86 -40.16
CA TRP A 164 27.66 24.79 -40.31
C TRP A 164 27.34 23.84 -41.48
N LYS A 165 26.07 23.44 -41.66
CA LYS A 165 25.66 22.59 -42.80
C LYS A 165 25.95 23.24 -44.13
N SER A 166 25.82 24.56 -44.26
CA SER A 166 26.14 25.32 -45.46
C SER A 166 27.65 25.36 -45.72
N GLU A 167 28.44 25.67 -44.69
CA GLU A 167 29.90 25.73 -44.74
C GLU A 167 30.53 24.36 -45.02
N ALA A 168 30.07 23.31 -44.32
CA ALA A 168 30.54 21.95 -44.55
C ALA A 168 30.25 21.44 -45.97
N LYS A 169 29.08 21.81 -46.54
CA LYS A 169 28.75 21.47 -47.92
C LYS A 169 29.65 22.18 -48.92
N ALA A 170 30.01 23.45 -48.68
CA ALA A 170 30.93 24.20 -49.53
C ALA A 170 32.35 23.62 -49.48
N ALA A 171 32.90 23.39 -48.28
CA ALA A 171 34.23 22.79 -48.10
C ALA A 171 34.37 21.42 -48.79
N LEU A 172 33.34 20.53 -48.58
CA LEU A 172 33.33 19.22 -49.23
C LEU A 172 33.26 19.31 -50.78
N ALA A 173 32.61 20.33 -51.35
CA ALA A 173 32.55 20.56 -52.78
C ALA A 173 33.92 21.03 -53.38
N GLU A 174 34.73 21.67 -52.52
CA GLU A 174 36.08 22.11 -52.84
C GLU A 174 37.16 21.07 -52.53
N GLY A 175 36.77 19.91 -52.00
CA GLY A 175 37.66 18.82 -51.60
C GLY A 175 38.38 19.05 -50.25
N GLU A 176 37.89 19.99 -49.48
CA GLU A 176 38.40 20.30 -48.16
C GLU A 176 37.62 19.55 -47.05
N ASP A 177 38.22 19.42 -45.86
CA ASP A 177 37.56 18.83 -44.67
C ASP A 177 36.45 19.75 -44.15
N ALA A 178 35.33 19.15 -43.72
CA ALA A 178 34.25 19.90 -43.10
C ALA A 178 34.71 20.54 -41.77
N PRO A 179 34.30 21.79 -41.47
CA PRO A 179 34.59 22.40 -40.17
C PRO A 179 33.99 21.60 -39.02
N PRO A 180 34.50 21.75 -37.78
CA PRO A 180 33.96 21.03 -36.61
C PRO A 180 32.48 21.36 -36.40
N LYS A 181 31.69 20.31 -36.13
CA LYS A 181 30.24 20.45 -35.85
C LYS A 181 30.01 21.26 -34.57
N PRO A 182 29.12 22.28 -34.58
CA PRO A 182 28.78 23.02 -33.38
C PRO A 182 28.10 22.12 -32.33
N SER A 183 28.26 22.51 -31.07
CA SER A 183 27.57 21.85 -29.95
C SER A 183 26.06 22.07 -30.05
N ASP A 184 25.29 21.09 -29.64
CA ASP A 184 23.84 21.22 -29.44
C ASP A 184 23.53 21.86 -28.08
N ALA A 185 22.26 22.18 -27.85
CA ALA A 185 21.78 22.74 -26.59
C ALA A 185 21.68 21.70 -25.43
N GLY A 186 22.00 20.46 -25.74
CA GLY A 186 21.76 19.36 -24.78
C GLY A 186 20.29 18.98 -24.66
N PRO A 187 19.96 18.04 -23.76
CA PRO A 187 18.59 17.57 -23.57
C PRO A 187 17.70 18.64 -22.93
N ALA A 188 16.43 18.69 -23.37
CA ALA A 188 15.44 19.58 -22.79
C ALA A 188 15.25 19.28 -21.29
N PRO A 189 15.05 20.31 -20.44
CA PRO A 189 14.84 20.10 -19.02
C PRO A 189 13.53 19.36 -18.75
N ILE A 190 13.54 18.48 -17.74
CA ILE A 190 12.38 17.72 -17.31
C ILE A 190 11.76 18.42 -16.09
N ARG A 191 10.42 18.60 -16.12
CA ARG A 191 9.70 19.19 -14.99
C ARG A 191 9.75 18.26 -13.77
N LYS A 192 10.59 18.61 -12.79
CA LYS A 192 10.72 17.92 -11.52
C LYS A 192 9.48 18.15 -10.65
N ARG A 193 9.12 17.16 -9.83
CA ARG A 193 8.02 17.21 -8.88
C ARG A 193 8.20 16.16 -7.79
N VAL A 194 7.60 16.37 -6.63
CA VAL A 194 7.62 15.41 -5.52
C VAL A 194 6.51 14.38 -5.68
N ARG A 195 5.30 14.82 -6.08
CA ARG A 195 4.11 13.96 -6.13
C ARG A 195 3.76 13.55 -7.55
N ILE A 196 3.40 12.27 -7.68
CA ILE A 196 2.74 11.69 -8.86
C ILE A 196 1.42 11.02 -8.42
N SER A 197 0.47 10.91 -9.33
CA SER A 197 -0.80 10.23 -9.09
C SER A 197 -1.15 9.23 -10.18
N ASP A 198 -1.25 9.66 -11.44
CA ASP A 198 -1.55 8.82 -12.58
C ASP A 198 -0.43 8.90 -13.60
N VAL A 199 0.33 7.80 -13.74
CA VAL A 199 1.58 7.79 -14.49
C VAL A 199 1.98 6.35 -14.83
N THR A 200 2.58 6.14 -16.02
CA THR A 200 3.15 4.84 -16.40
C THR A 200 4.50 4.60 -15.72
N THR A 201 4.90 3.35 -15.59
CA THR A 201 6.17 2.94 -14.96
C THR A 201 7.38 3.56 -15.65
N GLU A 202 7.36 3.69 -16.98
CA GLU A 202 8.43 4.34 -17.75
C GLU A 202 8.54 5.83 -17.40
N LYS A 203 7.39 6.52 -17.27
CA LYS A 203 7.40 7.94 -16.88
C LYS A 203 7.84 8.14 -15.45
N VAL A 204 7.57 7.17 -14.55
CA VAL A 204 8.16 7.17 -13.20
C VAL A 204 9.67 7.07 -13.28
N ALA A 205 10.22 6.13 -14.06
CA ALA A 205 11.67 5.95 -14.22
C ALA A 205 12.33 7.25 -14.74
N GLU A 206 11.77 7.88 -15.77
CA GLU A 206 12.24 9.16 -16.32
C GLU A 206 12.23 10.28 -15.25
N LEU A 207 11.16 10.38 -14.48
CA LEU A 207 11.05 11.39 -13.43
C LEU A 207 12.02 11.13 -12.27
N VAL A 208 12.22 9.87 -11.86
CA VAL A 208 13.19 9.52 -10.80
C VAL A 208 14.61 9.79 -11.29
N GLN A 209 14.95 9.46 -12.54
CA GLN A 209 16.25 9.80 -13.14
C GLN A 209 16.50 11.31 -13.09
N ALA A 210 15.51 12.12 -13.48
CA ALA A 210 15.64 13.58 -13.50
C ALA A 210 15.68 14.23 -12.12
N THR A 211 14.91 13.70 -11.14
CA THR A 211 14.89 14.23 -9.78
C THR A 211 15.99 13.67 -8.90
N TRP A 212 16.48 12.48 -9.20
CA TRP A 212 17.39 11.64 -8.43
C TRP A 212 16.87 11.31 -7.02
N ARG A 213 16.20 12.23 -6.36
CA ARG A 213 15.73 12.12 -4.96
C ARG A 213 14.71 11.02 -4.75
N GLY A 214 13.83 10.77 -5.70
CA GLY A 214 12.69 9.88 -5.61
C GLY A 214 11.36 10.63 -5.67
N LEU A 215 10.25 9.89 -5.52
CA LEU A 215 8.89 10.40 -5.71
C LEU A 215 7.93 9.90 -4.65
N LEU A 216 6.81 10.59 -4.49
CA LEU A 216 5.62 10.15 -3.75
C LEU A 216 4.50 9.80 -4.73
N LEU A 217 4.14 8.53 -4.85
CA LEU A 217 2.87 8.14 -5.45
C LEU A 217 1.76 8.32 -4.41
N SER A 218 0.81 9.21 -4.70
CA SER A 218 -0.34 9.42 -3.81
C SER A 218 -1.65 9.16 -4.55
N ARG A 219 -2.48 8.26 -3.99
CA ARG A 219 -3.77 7.84 -4.55
C ARG A 219 -4.87 7.87 -3.50
N ASP A 220 -6.06 8.33 -3.87
CA ASP A 220 -7.23 8.28 -2.99
C ASP A 220 -7.70 6.84 -2.80
N GLU A 221 -7.49 5.95 -3.82
CA GLU A 221 -7.87 4.54 -3.76
C GLU A 221 -6.72 3.65 -4.27
N LEU A 222 -6.06 2.97 -3.33
CA LEU A 222 -4.91 2.10 -3.63
C LEU A 222 -5.34 0.75 -4.22
N SER A 223 -6.49 0.22 -3.86
CA SER A 223 -6.93 -1.09 -4.36
C SER A 223 -7.10 -1.09 -5.87
N GLY A 224 -7.61 0.00 -6.44
CA GLY A 224 -7.72 0.18 -7.89
C GLY A 224 -6.37 0.24 -8.59
N TRP A 225 -5.40 0.91 -7.98
CA TRP A 225 -4.03 1.00 -8.50
C TRP A 225 -3.31 -0.37 -8.46
N ILE A 226 -3.37 -1.09 -7.35
CA ILE A 226 -2.78 -2.44 -7.24
C ILE A 226 -3.43 -3.39 -8.26
N ALA A 227 -4.77 -3.37 -8.37
CA ALA A 227 -5.50 -4.21 -9.32
C ALA A 227 -5.23 -3.86 -10.79
N SER A 228 -4.81 -2.63 -11.10
CA SER A 228 -4.47 -2.22 -12.48
C SER A 228 -3.19 -2.86 -12.99
N MET A 229 -2.25 -3.17 -12.11
CA MET A 229 -0.99 -3.83 -12.46
C MET A 229 -1.16 -5.21 -13.07
N ASP A 230 -2.26 -5.90 -12.71
CA ASP A 230 -2.55 -7.25 -13.20
C ASP A 230 -3.29 -7.22 -14.56
N ARG A 231 -3.89 -6.07 -14.96
CA ARG A 231 -4.75 -5.98 -16.15
C ARG A 231 -4.06 -5.52 -17.43
N TYR A 232 -3.13 -4.57 -17.33
CA TYR A 232 -2.66 -3.82 -18.51
C TYR A 232 -1.26 -4.19 -18.99
N SER A 233 -0.42 -4.79 -18.16
CA SER A 233 1.01 -4.94 -18.45
C SER A 233 1.51 -6.38 -18.60
N GLY A 234 0.61 -7.36 -18.67
CA GLY A 234 1.05 -8.76 -18.70
C GLY A 234 1.92 -9.15 -17.51
N GLY A 235 1.81 -8.45 -16.38
CA GLY A 235 2.55 -8.69 -15.15
C GLY A 235 3.85 -7.86 -14.98
N GLY A 236 4.18 -6.95 -15.92
CA GLY A 236 5.44 -6.18 -15.89
C GLY A 236 5.51 -5.06 -14.84
N ASP A 237 4.38 -4.49 -14.44
CA ASP A 237 4.37 -3.33 -13.52
C ASP A 237 4.66 -3.71 -12.06
N ARG A 238 4.22 -4.87 -11.59
CA ARG A 238 4.46 -5.32 -10.21
C ARG A 238 5.94 -5.42 -9.85
N PRO A 239 6.80 -6.09 -10.64
CA PRO A 239 8.23 -6.13 -10.39
C PRO A 239 8.85 -4.73 -10.30
N PHE A 240 8.47 -3.79 -11.17
CA PHE A 240 8.94 -2.41 -11.13
C PHE A 240 8.67 -1.77 -9.76
N TRP A 241 7.44 -1.89 -9.24
CA TRP A 241 7.10 -1.30 -7.94
C TRP A 241 7.80 -1.98 -6.77
N LEU A 242 8.02 -3.32 -6.84
CA LEU A 242 8.80 -4.03 -5.83
C LEU A 242 10.26 -3.55 -5.77
N GLU A 243 10.87 -3.27 -6.93
CA GLU A 243 12.20 -2.66 -6.99
C GLU A 243 12.18 -1.21 -6.50
N ALA A 244 11.12 -0.44 -6.81
CA ALA A 244 10.93 0.94 -6.36
C ALA A 244 10.81 1.07 -4.83
N PHE A 245 10.29 0.05 -4.14
CA PHE A 245 10.32 -0.03 -2.68
C PHE A 245 11.73 -0.22 -2.13
N GLY A 246 12.57 -0.97 -2.85
CA GLY A 246 13.94 -1.30 -2.45
C GLY A 246 14.98 -0.22 -2.78
N GLY A 247 14.62 0.80 -3.55
CA GLY A 247 15.58 1.80 -4.04
C GLY A 247 16.66 1.20 -4.94
N ARG A 248 16.37 0.08 -5.62
CA ARG A 248 17.35 -0.64 -6.44
C ARG A 248 17.56 0.03 -7.78
N SER A 249 18.67 -0.28 -8.43
CA SER A 249 18.90 0.15 -9.81
C SER A 249 17.88 -0.50 -10.74
N TYR A 250 17.41 0.28 -11.73
CA TYR A 250 16.45 -0.18 -12.70
C TYR A 250 16.73 0.41 -14.07
N THR A 251 16.63 -0.41 -15.12
CA THR A 251 16.85 0.02 -16.50
C THR A 251 15.59 -0.23 -17.32
N VAL A 252 15.15 0.77 -18.07
CA VAL A 252 14.03 0.68 -19.00
C VAL A 252 14.54 0.82 -20.42
N ASP A 253 14.49 -0.26 -21.20
CA ASP A 253 14.78 -0.26 -22.62
C ASP A 253 13.51 0.05 -23.42
N ARG A 254 13.61 0.97 -24.37
CA ARG A 254 12.50 1.34 -25.28
C ARG A 254 12.85 1.02 -26.72
N LYS A 255 11.91 0.40 -27.42
CA LYS A 255 12.07 0.03 -28.83
C LYS A 255 12.43 1.21 -29.75
N ASN A 256 11.97 2.41 -29.40
CA ASN A 256 12.12 3.62 -30.24
C ASN A 256 13.10 4.65 -29.65
N SER A 257 13.82 4.31 -28.56
CA SER A 257 14.87 5.17 -28.00
C SER A 257 16.22 4.46 -28.14
N PRO A 258 17.25 5.11 -28.67
CA PRO A 258 18.59 4.51 -28.78
C PRO A 258 19.21 4.30 -27.38
N ASP A 259 18.87 5.15 -26.41
CA ASP A 259 19.44 5.10 -25.08
C ASP A 259 18.40 4.60 -24.06
N PRO A 260 18.77 3.67 -23.17
CA PRO A 260 17.91 3.22 -22.08
C PRO A 260 17.76 4.31 -21.00
N ILE A 261 16.65 4.27 -20.26
CA ILE A 261 16.51 5.05 -19.04
C ILE A 261 17.17 4.24 -17.92
N VAL A 262 18.30 4.72 -17.41
CA VAL A 262 19.02 4.09 -16.29
C VAL A 262 18.74 4.87 -15.01
N VAL A 263 18.22 4.19 -14.00
CA VAL A 263 17.93 4.76 -12.67
C VAL A 263 18.78 4.01 -11.66
N ASP A 264 19.75 4.68 -11.05
CA ASP A 264 20.65 4.05 -10.07
C ASP A 264 19.91 3.68 -8.77
N HIS A 265 18.98 4.52 -8.37
CA HIS A 265 18.18 4.37 -7.15
C HIS A 265 16.70 4.64 -7.45
N LEU A 266 15.96 3.61 -7.84
CA LEU A 266 14.53 3.71 -8.08
C LEU A 266 13.79 3.75 -6.72
N SER A 267 13.54 4.95 -6.22
CA SER A 267 12.93 5.19 -4.90
C SER A 267 11.57 5.86 -5.05
N VAL A 268 10.50 5.13 -4.73
CA VAL A 268 9.14 5.68 -4.77
C VAL A 268 8.38 5.30 -3.50
N ALA A 269 8.07 6.30 -2.68
CA ALA A 269 7.13 6.13 -1.57
C ALA A 269 5.69 6.10 -2.10
N VAL A 270 4.82 5.39 -1.40
CA VAL A 270 3.40 5.27 -1.75
C VAL A 270 2.55 5.68 -0.56
N LEU A 271 1.49 6.45 -0.82
CA LEU A 271 0.54 6.86 0.21
C LEU A 271 -0.86 6.91 -0.37
N GLY A 272 -1.82 6.28 0.29
CA GLY A 272 -3.21 6.40 -0.13
C GLY A 272 -4.18 5.66 0.75
N GLY A 273 -5.47 5.85 0.43
CA GLY A 273 -6.58 5.22 1.12
C GLY A 273 -7.03 3.93 0.46
N THR A 274 -7.74 3.12 1.22
CA THR A 274 -8.58 2.04 0.68
C THR A 274 -9.78 1.81 1.60
N GLN A 275 -10.81 1.17 1.05
CA GLN A 275 -11.96 0.72 1.82
C GLN A 275 -11.74 -0.74 2.25
N PRO A 276 -12.24 -1.16 3.43
CA PRO A 276 -12.05 -2.53 3.91
C PRO A 276 -12.51 -3.59 2.91
N ASP A 277 -13.69 -3.45 2.32
CA ASP A 277 -14.25 -4.41 1.37
C ASP A 277 -13.43 -4.51 0.08
N LYS A 278 -12.86 -3.39 -0.37
CA LYS A 278 -11.97 -3.37 -1.53
C LYS A 278 -10.62 -4.01 -1.21
N LEU A 279 -10.11 -3.78 0.00
CA LEU A 279 -8.89 -4.43 0.48
C LEU A 279 -9.10 -5.94 0.53
N ASP A 280 -10.18 -6.41 1.15
CA ASP A 280 -10.53 -7.84 1.20
C ASP A 280 -10.60 -8.45 -0.20
N SER A 281 -11.26 -7.76 -1.15
CA SER A 281 -11.36 -8.21 -2.54
C SER A 281 -9.99 -8.29 -3.24
N LEU A 282 -9.08 -7.37 -2.92
CA LEU A 282 -7.71 -7.35 -3.42
C LEU A 282 -6.93 -8.54 -2.85
N LEU A 283 -7.01 -8.75 -1.54
CA LEU A 283 -6.27 -9.77 -0.81
C LEU A 283 -6.66 -11.21 -1.22
N VAL A 284 -7.92 -11.41 -1.63
CA VAL A 284 -8.40 -12.70 -2.15
C VAL A 284 -7.85 -12.98 -3.56
N ARG A 285 -7.55 -11.94 -4.34
CA ARG A 285 -7.15 -12.07 -5.76
C ARG A 285 -5.65 -12.01 -5.99
N SER A 286 -4.90 -11.38 -5.10
CA SER A 286 -3.45 -11.22 -5.28
C SER A 286 -2.73 -12.52 -4.95
N ASP A 287 -1.92 -13.02 -5.88
CA ASP A 287 -0.85 -13.94 -5.56
C ASP A 287 0.06 -13.25 -4.52
N ASP A 288 0.53 -14.01 -3.53
CA ASP A 288 1.34 -13.47 -2.43
C ASP A 288 2.78 -13.17 -2.91
N ASP A 289 2.94 -12.12 -3.71
CA ASP A 289 4.26 -11.61 -4.15
C ASP A 289 4.91 -10.69 -3.10
N GLY A 290 4.28 -10.56 -1.95
CA GLY A 290 4.73 -9.70 -0.85
C GLY A 290 4.55 -8.20 -1.09
N MET A 291 3.80 -7.76 -2.11
CA MET A 291 3.56 -6.34 -2.37
C MET A 291 2.77 -5.68 -1.23
N VAL A 292 1.62 -6.27 -0.86
CA VAL A 292 0.78 -5.76 0.22
C VAL A 292 1.50 -5.84 1.57
N ALA A 293 2.33 -6.87 1.77
CA ALA A 293 3.13 -7.05 2.97
C ALA A 293 4.13 -5.90 3.25
N ARG A 294 4.44 -5.05 2.26
CA ARG A 294 5.35 -3.90 2.39
C ARG A 294 4.67 -2.64 2.90
N PHE A 295 3.33 -2.61 2.93
CA PHE A 295 2.61 -1.46 3.43
C PHE A 295 2.62 -1.38 4.95
N LEU A 296 2.94 -0.20 5.46
CA LEU A 296 2.55 0.23 6.79
C LEU A 296 1.06 0.56 6.72
N THR A 297 0.25 -0.18 7.47
CA THR A 297 -1.20 -0.09 7.38
C THR A 297 -1.77 0.43 8.68
N VAL A 298 -2.68 1.39 8.60
CA VAL A 298 -3.48 1.86 9.72
C VAL A 298 -4.96 1.65 9.44
N PHE A 299 -5.66 1.12 10.43
CA PHE A 299 -7.09 0.87 10.38
C PHE A 299 -7.71 1.24 11.74
N PRO A 300 -7.78 2.53 12.07
CA PRO A 300 -8.41 3.00 13.29
C PRO A 300 -9.95 2.94 13.21
N ASP A 301 -10.61 3.10 14.35
CA ASP A 301 -12.04 3.36 14.39
C ASP A 301 -12.33 4.82 13.97
N PRO A 302 -13.53 5.10 13.43
CA PRO A 302 -13.94 6.46 13.11
C PRO A 302 -13.96 7.34 14.36
N VAL A 303 -13.51 8.59 14.20
CA VAL A 303 -13.61 9.58 15.29
C VAL A 303 -14.98 10.27 15.29
N PRO A 304 -15.51 10.66 16.45
CA PRO A 304 -16.74 11.45 16.54
C PRO A 304 -16.58 12.79 15.82
N LEU A 305 -17.62 13.21 15.07
CA LEU A 305 -17.65 14.52 14.44
C LEU A 305 -17.70 15.62 15.51
N GLN A 306 -16.69 16.46 15.52
CA GLN A 306 -16.58 17.57 16.46
C GLN A 306 -16.12 18.83 15.75
N ARG A 307 -16.68 19.98 16.16
CA ARG A 307 -16.16 21.26 15.71
C ARG A 307 -14.78 21.49 16.34
N PRO A 308 -13.73 21.74 15.54
CA PRO A 308 -12.40 21.95 16.10
C PRO A 308 -12.37 23.20 16.99
N THR A 309 -11.68 23.11 18.12
CA THR A 309 -11.46 24.20 19.07
C THR A 309 -10.05 24.78 18.98
N VAL A 310 -9.20 24.17 18.16
CA VAL A 310 -7.81 24.58 17.93
C VAL A 310 -7.63 25.11 16.53
N ALA A 311 -6.68 26.02 16.34
CA ALA A 311 -6.29 26.51 15.02
C ALA A 311 -5.43 25.45 14.32
N PHE A 312 -5.58 25.35 13.00
CA PHE A 312 -4.74 24.46 12.20
C PHE A 312 -3.42 25.17 11.87
N ASP A 313 -2.32 24.61 12.38
CA ASP A 313 -0.97 25.07 12.07
C ASP A 313 -0.50 24.47 10.75
N THR A 314 -0.36 25.31 9.74
CA THR A 314 0.17 24.96 8.41
C THR A 314 1.66 25.28 8.26
N GLU A 315 2.23 26.13 9.12
CA GLU A 315 3.59 26.63 8.99
C GLU A 315 4.63 25.63 9.48
N THR A 316 4.35 24.94 10.58
CA THR A 316 5.26 23.92 11.11
C THR A 316 5.58 22.82 10.08
N PRO A 317 4.58 22.14 9.49
CA PRO A 317 4.86 21.12 8.48
C PRO A 317 5.48 21.70 7.20
N LEU A 318 5.06 22.91 6.78
CA LEU A 318 5.62 23.56 5.60
C LEU A 318 7.13 23.83 5.78
N THR A 319 7.52 24.40 6.90
CA THR A 319 8.91 24.73 7.21
C THR A 319 9.75 23.46 7.33
N ALA A 320 9.25 22.45 8.03
CA ALA A 320 9.95 21.18 8.21
C ALA A 320 10.11 20.41 6.87
N LEU A 321 9.06 20.34 6.05
CA LEU A 321 9.14 19.67 4.74
C LEU A 321 10.09 20.41 3.78
N ARG A 322 10.13 21.75 3.81
CA ARG A 322 11.14 22.55 3.07
C ARG A 322 12.56 22.22 3.55
N ARG A 323 12.78 22.12 4.87
CA ARG A 323 14.08 21.76 5.44
C ARG A 323 14.48 20.35 5.04
N LEU A 324 13.58 19.36 5.07
CA LEU A 324 13.85 18.03 4.54
C LEU A 324 14.19 18.07 3.05
N HIS A 325 13.48 18.90 2.27
CA HIS A 325 13.75 19.04 0.85
C HIS A 325 15.08 19.73 0.54
N SER A 326 15.63 20.52 1.45
CA SER A 326 16.95 21.16 1.30
C SER A 326 18.12 20.20 1.47
N LEU A 327 17.91 18.99 2.04
CA LEU A 327 18.97 17.98 2.16
C LEU A 327 19.58 17.67 0.79
N GLN A 328 20.89 17.54 0.74
CA GLN A 328 21.62 17.15 -0.45
C GLN A 328 22.18 15.73 -0.31
N GLY A 329 22.34 15.00 -1.41
CA GLY A 329 23.08 13.75 -1.45
C GLY A 329 24.59 13.99 -1.30
N ALA A 330 25.34 12.92 -1.11
CA ALA A 330 26.79 12.95 -1.24
C ALA A 330 27.18 12.90 -2.73
N ALA A 331 28.35 13.44 -3.07
CA ALA A 331 28.95 13.26 -4.38
C ALA A 331 30.03 12.18 -4.33
N ASP A 332 30.13 11.34 -5.37
CA ASP A 332 31.26 10.45 -5.56
C ASP A 332 32.49 11.19 -6.14
N GLU A 333 33.58 10.48 -6.38
CA GLU A 333 34.82 11.03 -6.96
C GLU A 333 34.64 11.55 -8.39
N HIS A 334 33.57 11.15 -9.08
CA HIS A 334 33.21 11.59 -10.43
C HIS A 334 32.14 12.68 -10.42
N GLY A 335 31.67 13.11 -9.22
CA GLY A 335 30.63 14.12 -9.06
C GLY A 335 29.21 13.57 -9.18
N ASN A 336 29.02 12.25 -9.32
CA ASN A 336 27.69 11.66 -9.35
C ASN A 336 27.06 11.67 -7.95
N LEU A 337 25.76 11.96 -7.90
CA LEU A 337 25.02 11.97 -6.65
C LEU A 337 24.84 10.54 -6.11
N ARG A 338 25.09 10.37 -4.83
CA ARG A 338 24.85 9.14 -4.09
C ARG A 338 24.17 9.43 -2.75
N PRO A 339 23.49 8.45 -2.12
CA PRO A 339 22.95 8.62 -0.79
C PRO A 339 24.05 8.92 0.24
N PHE A 340 23.76 9.82 1.19
CA PHE A 340 24.53 9.91 2.41
C PHE A 340 24.08 8.78 3.34
N PHE A 341 25.01 7.93 3.77
CA PHE A 341 24.74 6.78 4.61
C PHE A 341 24.78 7.18 6.09
N VAL A 342 23.65 6.99 6.77
CA VAL A 342 23.50 7.25 8.21
C VAL A 342 23.61 5.92 8.94
N HIS A 343 24.72 5.73 9.65
CA HIS A 343 25.01 4.50 10.37
C HIS A 343 24.25 4.45 11.70
N PHE A 344 23.97 3.25 12.17
CA PHE A 344 23.46 3.05 13.52
C PHE A 344 24.58 3.16 14.55
N SER A 345 24.25 3.63 15.76
CA SER A 345 25.11 3.42 16.91
C SER A 345 25.15 1.92 17.27
N ASP A 346 26.18 1.49 18.01
CA ASP A 346 26.29 0.10 18.44
C ASP A 346 25.07 -0.33 19.27
N ASP A 347 24.59 0.54 20.18
CA ASP A 347 23.40 0.28 20.99
C ASP A 347 22.13 0.14 20.12
N ALA A 348 21.99 0.99 19.08
CA ALA A 348 20.89 0.85 18.12
C ALA A 348 20.98 -0.45 17.33
N ALA A 349 22.17 -0.89 16.94
CA ALA A 349 22.36 -2.15 16.25
C ALA A 349 21.99 -3.35 17.13
N HIS A 350 22.35 -3.34 18.41
CA HIS A 350 21.94 -4.37 19.37
C HIS A 350 20.41 -4.39 19.59
N ALA A 351 19.79 -3.21 19.78
CA ALA A 351 18.34 -3.11 19.92
C ALA A 351 17.61 -3.62 18.66
N LEU A 352 18.20 -3.45 17.46
CA LEU A 352 17.65 -4.02 16.23
C LEU A 352 17.71 -5.55 16.21
N ASP A 353 18.77 -6.17 16.73
CA ASP A 353 18.85 -7.64 16.83
C ASP A 353 17.79 -8.18 17.79
N GLU A 354 17.53 -7.51 18.90
CA GLU A 354 16.42 -7.88 19.80
C GLU A 354 15.06 -7.77 19.10
N PHE A 355 14.83 -6.68 18.35
CA PHE A 355 13.60 -6.52 17.59
C PHE A 355 13.43 -7.58 16.50
N ARG A 356 14.50 -7.95 15.81
CA ARG A 356 14.50 -9.06 14.83
C ARG A 356 14.11 -10.40 15.48
N ALA A 357 14.62 -10.66 16.70
CA ALA A 357 14.25 -11.86 17.45
C ALA A 357 12.75 -11.86 17.82
N LYS A 358 12.19 -10.70 18.26
CA LYS A 358 10.74 -10.55 18.48
C LYS A 358 9.94 -10.80 17.20
N CYS A 359 10.35 -10.22 16.08
CA CYS A 359 9.67 -10.44 14.80
C CYS A 359 9.70 -11.93 14.40
N ARG A 360 10.81 -12.63 14.64
CA ARG A 360 10.91 -14.07 14.35
C ARG A 360 9.95 -14.89 15.21
N ALA A 361 9.76 -14.53 16.48
CA ALA A 361 8.75 -15.14 17.34
C ALA A 361 7.32 -14.91 16.80
N TRP A 362 6.98 -13.67 16.44
CA TRP A 362 5.68 -13.35 15.86
C TRP A 362 5.43 -14.05 14.51
N GLU A 363 6.46 -14.27 13.69
CA GLU A 363 6.34 -15.02 12.42
C GLU A 363 5.89 -16.46 12.65
N ALA A 364 6.25 -17.09 13.78
CA ALA A 364 5.86 -18.46 14.11
C ALA A 364 4.35 -18.59 14.38
N ASP A 365 3.72 -17.52 14.84
CA ASP A 365 2.31 -17.50 15.25
C ASP A 365 1.35 -17.09 14.11
N VAL A 366 1.87 -16.72 12.94
CA VAL A 366 1.06 -16.20 11.82
C VAL A 366 1.36 -16.92 10.52
N THR A 367 0.43 -16.83 9.56
CA THR A 367 0.55 -17.48 8.24
C THR A 367 0.23 -16.49 7.11
N GLY A 368 0.48 -16.90 5.86
CA GLY A 368 0.11 -16.15 4.65
C GLY A 368 0.66 -14.73 4.62
N LEU A 369 -0.17 -13.77 4.20
CA LEU A 369 0.20 -12.36 4.07
C LEU A 369 0.76 -11.77 5.38
N MET A 370 0.15 -12.13 6.52
CA MET A 370 0.60 -11.60 7.81
C MET A 370 2.02 -12.07 8.16
N LYS A 371 2.38 -13.30 7.81
CA LYS A 371 3.74 -13.80 7.95
C LYS A 371 4.71 -13.01 7.07
N GLY A 372 4.33 -12.78 5.82
CA GLY A 372 5.11 -11.94 4.91
C GLY A 372 5.31 -10.51 5.43
N HIS A 373 4.26 -9.93 6.03
CA HIS A 373 4.31 -8.59 6.64
C HIS A 373 5.25 -8.56 7.86
N VAL A 374 5.09 -9.51 8.80
CA VAL A 374 5.95 -9.59 10.01
C VAL A 374 7.42 -9.74 9.62
N GLY A 375 7.73 -10.53 8.59
CA GLY A 375 9.10 -10.66 8.06
C GLY A 375 9.68 -9.36 7.48
N LYS A 376 8.85 -8.34 7.16
CA LYS A 376 9.30 -7.03 6.69
C LYS A 376 9.50 -6.00 7.81
N LEU A 377 8.93 -6.24 9.01
CA LEU A 377 8.98 -5.27 10.11
C LEU A 377 10.39 -4.79 10.48
N PRO A 378 11.45 -5.66 10.51
CA PRO A 378 12.79 -5.18 10.82
C PRO A 378 13.28 -4.10 9.85
N GLY A 379 13.16 -4.32 8.55
CA GLY A 379 13.54 -3.32 7.54
C GLY A 379 12.65 -2.07 7.61
N LEU A 380 11.36 -2.22 7.89
CA LEU A 380 10.45 -1.09 8.07
C LEU A 380 10.81 -0.25 9.31
N ALA A 381 11.20 -0.89 10.42
CA ALA A 381 11.68 -0.17 11.61
C ALA A 381 12.96 0.62 11.34
N VAL A 382 13.90 0.05 10.59
CA VAL A 382 15.13 0.74 10.13
C VAL A 382 14.77 1.98 9.29
N ARG A 383 13.81 1.89 8.39
CA ARG A 383 13.37 3.03 7.56
C ARG A 383 12.65 4.09 8.38
N VAL A 384 11.73 3.68 9.26
CA VAL A 384 10.96 4.59 10.14
C VAL A 384 11.89 5.31 11.12
N SER A 385 12.92 4.65 11.66
CA SER A 385 13.88 5.30 12.59
C SER A 385 14.62 6.46 11.94
N LEU A 386 15.05 6.32 10.68
CA LEU A 386 15.67 7.41 9.93
C LEU A 386 14.67 8.55 9.65
N VAL A 387 13.43 8.21 9.25
CA VAL A 387 12.41 9.23 8.98
C VAL A 387 12.07 10.01 10.25
N LEU A 388 11.91 9.34 11.41
CA LEU A 388 11.69 9.99 12.69
C LEU A 388 12.86 10.90 13.10
N ALA A 389 14.10 10.42 12.99
CA ALA A 389 15.29 11.22 13.31
C ALA A 389 15.37 12.50 12.44
N LEU A 390 15.06 12.39 11.15
CA LEU A 390 15.07 13.52 10.24
C LEU A 390 13.84 14.44 10.41
N LEU A 391 12.70 13.94 10.86
CA LEU A 391 11.56 14.76 11.25
C LEU A 391 11.86 15.57 12.51
N ASP A 392 12.51 14.97 13.52
CA ASP A 392 12.97 15.69 14.72
C ASP A 392 13.96 16.78 14.35
N TRP A 393 14.93 16.48 13.48
CA TRP A 393 15.84 17.48 12.95
C TRP A 393 15.12 18.59 12.18
N ALA A 394 14.13 18.25 11.40
CA ALA A 394 13.46 19.21 10.52
C ALA A 394 12.58 20.22 11.29
N ILE A 395 11.99 19.82 12.41
CA ILE A 395 11.13 20.68 13.23
C ILE A 395 11.93 21.62 14.14
N ASP A 396 13.14 21.22 14.56
CA ASP A 396 14.01 22.06 15.41
C ASP A 396 15.12 22.72 14.57
N PRO A 397 15.04 24.03 14.29
CA PRO A 397 16.06 24.73 13.51
C PRO A 397 17.49 24.69 14.12
N LYS A 398 17.59 24.39 15.41
CA LYS A 398 18.87 24.32 16.15
C LYS A 398 19.43 22.90 16.23
N ALA A 399 18.65 21.90 15.80
CA ALA A 399 19.11 20.51 15.82
C ALA A 399 20.34 20.32 14.92
N GLU A 400 21.33 19.60 15.44
CA GLU A 400 22.50 19.18 14.68
C GLU A 400 22.11 18.18 13.58
N ASP A 401 22.93 18.11 12.53
CA ASP A 401 22.70 17.17 11.44
C ASP A 401 22.68 15.71 11.92
N VAL A 402 21.76 14.94 11.38
CA VAL A 402 21.61 13.51 11.72
C VAL A 402 22.74 12.73 11.05
N THR A 403 23.77 12.42 11.83
CA THR A 403 24.94 11.65 11.39
C THR A 403 24.87 10.18 11.77
N SER A 404 24.06 9.83 12.78
CA SER A 404 23.83 8.45 13.23
C SER A 404 22.39 8.25 13.74
N ILE A 405 21.92 7.01 13.68
CA ILE A 405 20.65 6.59 14.30
C ILE A 405 20.96 6.06 15.70
N SER A 406 20.42 6.71 16.73
CA SER A 406 20.54 6.29 18.11
C SER A 406 19.57 5.17 18.47
N GLU A 407 19.84 4.48 19.57
CA GLU A 407 18.92 3.50 20.19
C GLU A 407 17.52 4.11 20.42
N ALA A 408 17.44 5.36 20.87
CA ALA A 408 16.18 6.06 21.11
C ALA A 408 15.35 6.21 19.81
N HIS A 409 15.97 6.60 18.69
CA HIS A 409 15.26 6.68 17.40
C HIS A 409 14.76 5.32 16.94
N LEU A 410 15.59 4.28 17.08
CA LEU A 410 15.20 2.92 16.70
C LEU A 410 14.12 2.36 17.64
N GLY A 411 14.23 2.55 18.94
CA GLY A 411 13.24 2.10 19.93
C GLY A 411 11.85 2.66 19.65
N ARG A 412 11.75 3.96 19.33
CA ARG A 412 10.50 4.61 18.89
C ARG A 412 9.93 3.95 17.64
N ALA A 413 10.78 3.68 16.66
CA ALA A 413 10.37 3.03 15.41
C ALA A 413 9.93 1.58 15.65
N CYS A 414 10.63 0.80 16.47
CA CYS A 414 10.28 -0.57 16.81
C CYS A 414 8.95 -0.63 17.57
N HIS A 415 8.72 0.28 18.52
CA HIS A 415 7.45 0.38 19.23
C HIS A 415 6.31 0.72 18.27
N TYR A 416 6.46 1.75 17.43
CA TYR A 416 5.42 2.12 16.47
C TYR A 416 5.12 1.03 15.46
N VAL A 417 6.16 0.46 14.83
CA VAL A 417 5.99 -0.57 13.78
C VAL A 417 5.56 -1.91 14.36
N GLY A 418 6.13 -2.35 15.48
CA GLY A 418 5.92 -3.67 16.06
C GLY A 418 4.69 -3.75 16.95
N ASP A 419 4.51 -2.78 17.84
CA ASP A 419 3.48 -2.87 18.88
C ASP A 419 2.18 -2.16 18.47
N HIS A 420 2.24 -1.22 17.52
CA HIS A 420 1.06 -0.51 17.03
C HIS A 420 0.68 -0.90 15.58
N LEU A 421 1.51 -0.63 14.59
CA LEU A 421 1.15 -0.86 13.19
C LEU A 421 0.95 -2.34 12.85
N ARG A 422 1.70 -3.25 13.48
CA ARG A 422 1.47 -4.70 13.32
C ARG A 422 0.07 -5.11 13.74
N LEU A 423 -0.48 -4.51 14.79
CA LEU A 423 -1.85 -4.79 15.25
C LEU A 423 -2.90 -4.21 14.27
N HIS A 424 -2.66 -3.04 13.70
CA HIS A 424 -3.48 -2.51 12.61
C HIS A 424 -3.44 -3.40 11.37
N ALA A 425 -2.26 -3.94 11.03
CA ALA A 425 -2.11 -4.90 9.94
C ALA A 425 -2.87 -6.21 10.25
N LEU A 426 -2.82 -6.72 11.47
CA LEU A 426 -3.64 -7.87 11.91
C LEU A 426 -5.14 -7.59 11.74
N ARG A 427 -5.60 -6.40 12.12
CA ARG A 427 -7.00 -5.98 11.92
C ARG A 427 -7.37 -5.89 10.43
N ALA A 428 -6.48 -5.35 9.61
CA ALA A 428 -6.71 -5.16 8.18
C ALA A 428 -6.63 -6.46 7.38
N TYR A 429 -5.73 -7.35 7.75
CA TYR A 429 -5.44 -8.60 7.01
C TYR A 429 -6.05 -9.83 7.67
N GLY A 430 -6.67 -9.71 8.85
CA GLY A 430 -7.18 -10.83 9.64
C GLY A 430 -8.16 -11.73 8.89
N THR A 431 -8.95 -11.17 7.98
CA THR A 431 -9.84 -11.95 7.11
C THR A 431 -9.09 -12.83 6.10
N THR A 432 -7.84 -12.51 5.78
CA THR A 432 -7.00 -13.32 4.87
C THR A 432 -6.31 -14.49 5.57
N SER A 433 -6.27 -14.47 6.90
CA SER A 433 -5.75 -15.57 7.73
C SER A 433 -6.75 -16.72 7.91
N LEU A 434 -7.99 -16.55 7.41
CA LEU A 434 -8.99 -17.60 7.45
C LEU A 434 -8.54 -18.83 6.65
N PRO A 435 -8.84 -20.06 7.11
CA PRO A 435 -8.67 -21.27 6.35
C PRO A 435 -9.31 -21.15 4.96
N THR A 436 -8.75 -21.85 3.97
CA THR A 436 -9.21 -21.77 2.57
C THR A 436 -10.70 -22.07 2.44
N GLU A 437 -11.20 -23.03 3.22
CA GLU A 437 -12.61 -23.42 3.29
C GLU A 437 -13.52 -22.27 3.81
N LEU A 438 -13.09 -21.52 4.80
CA LEU A 438 -13.85 -20.38 5.34
C LEU A 438 -13.82 -19.18 4.37
N LYS A 439 -12.70 -18.94 3.66
CA LYS A 439 -12.65 -17.93 2.58
C LYS A 439 -13.63 -18.29 1.46
N ALA A 440 -13.67 -19.56 1.08
CA ALA A 440 -14.57 -20.06 0.06
C ALA A 440 -16.04 -19.97 0.52
N ALA A 441 -16.32 -20.30 1.80
CA ALA A 441 -17.65 -20.17 2.41
C ALA A 441 -18.11 -18.71 2.45
N ARG A 442 -17.25 -17.78 2.89
CA ARG A 442 -17.53 -16.34 2.88
C ARG A 442 -17.91 -15.84 1.49
N ARG A 443 -17.08 -16.14 0.48
CA ARG A 443 -17.33 -15.74 -0.90
C ARG A 443 -18.65 -16.28 -1.42
N LEU A 444 -18.99 -17.51 -1.08
CA LEU A 444 -20.26 -18.12 -1.47
C LEU A 444 -21.43 -17.47 -0.73
N GLY A 445 -21.29 -17.16 0.54
CA GLY A 445 -22.28 -16.43 1.35
C GLY A 445 -22.56 -15.03 0.79
N GLU A 446 -21.53 -14.26 0.41
CA GLU A 446 -21.69 -12.95 -0.24
C GLU A 446 -22.47 -13.04 -1.55
N ILE A 447 -22.26 -14.09 -2.35
CA ILE A 447 -23.00 -14.34 -3.57
C ILE A 447 -24.46 -14.69 -3.28
N ILE A 448 -24.71 -15.54 -2.28
CA ILE A 448 -26.06 -15.93 -1.84
C ILE A 448 -26.87 -14.68 -1.44
N LEU A 449 -26.30 -13.80 -0.65
CA LEU A 449 -26.95 -12.54 -0.23
C LEU A 449 -27.19 -11.60 -1.41
N ARG A 450 -26.17 -11.35 -2.22
CA ARG A 450 -26.24 -10.40 -3.35
C ARG A 450 -27.25 -10.83 -4.41
N GLU A 451 -27.28 -12.12 -4.75
CA GLU A 451 -28.11 -12.65 -5.82
C GLU A 451 -29.44 -13.23 -5.34
N ARG A 452 -29.72 -13.15 -4.05
CA ARG A 452 -30.94 -13.66 -3.41
C ARG A 452 -31.21 -15.13 -3.74
N ILE A 453 -30.15 -15.93 -3.64
CA ILE A 453 -30.24 -17.36 -3.95
C ILE A 453 -31.03 -18.05 -2.85
N THR A 454 -32.07 -18.80 -3.22
CA THR A 454 -32.88 -19.61 -2.30
C THR A 454 -32.54 -21.09 -2.37
N LEU A 455 -31.93 -21.54 -3.45
CA LEU A 455 -31.51 -22.92 -3.69
C LEU A 455 -30.18 -22.94 -4.41
N ILE A 456 -29.22 -23.76 -3.96
CA ILE A 456 -27.89 -23.82 -4.53
C ILE A 456 -27.36 -25.27 -4.59
N SER A 457 -26.65 -25.62 -5.66
CA SER A 457 -25.99 -26.91 -5.80
C SER A 457 -24.50 -26.77 -6.07
N THR A 458 -23.75 -27.84 -5.82
CA THR A 458 -22.32 -27.91 -6.17
C THR A 458 -22.08 -27.60 -7.67
N ARG A 459 -23.01 -28.05 -8.55
CA ARG A 459 -22.93 -27.81 -9.99
C ARG A 459 -23.11 -26.34 -10.36
N ASP A 460 -24.00 -25.63 -9.67
CA ASP A 460 -24.25 -24.20 -9.91
C ASP A 460 -23.02 -23.37 -9.55
N VAL A 461 -22.35 -23.70 -8.43
CA VAL A 461 -21.11 -23.07 -8.01
C VAL A 461 -19.97 -23.36 -8.99
N GLN A 462 -19.81 -24.63 -9.42
CA GLN A 462 -18.78 -25.00 -10.41
C GLN A 462 -18.93 -24.25 -11.72
N ARG A 463 -20.16 -24.08 -12.23
CA ARG A 463 -20.42 -23.35 -13.48
C ARG A 463 -19.99 -21.89 -13.44
N ARG A 464 -19.93 -21.30 -12.26
CA ARG A 464 -19.51 -19.91 -12.08
C ARG A 464 -17.99 -19.72 -12.16
N GLN A 465 -17.19 -20.80 -12.17
CA GLN A 465 -15.74 -20.79 -12.30
C GLN A 465 -15.03 -19.81 -11.34
N LEU A 466 -15.54 -19.73 -10.11
CA LEU A 466 -15.00 -18.83 -9.08
C LEU A 466 -13.67 -19.37 -8.54
N ALA A 467 -12.68 -18.52 -8.38
CA ALA A 467 -11.39 -18.92 -7.78
C ALA A 467 -11.60 -19.51 -6.37
N GLY A 468 -11.00 -20.66 -6.10
CA GLY A 468 -11.18 -21.40 -4.84
C GLY A 468 -12.51 -22.18 -4.71
N LEU A 469 -13.34 -22.22 -5.78
CA LEU A 469 -14.63 -22.91 -5.84
C LEU A 469 -14.85 -23.58 -7.22
N GLN A 470 -13.75 -24.01 -7.88
CA GLN A 470 -13.81 -24.58 -9.24
C GLN A 470 -14.06 -26.09 -9.25
N SER A 471 -13.65 -26.80 -8.22
CA SER A 471 -13.77 -28.24 -8.10
C SER A 471 -14.72 -28.65 -6.97
N ALA A 472 -15.33 -29.83 -7.08
CA ALA A 472 -16.15 -30.38 -6.00
C ALA A 472 -15.36 -30.55 -4.68
N LYS A 473 -14.02 -30.75 -4.76
CA LYS A 473 -13.14 -30.86 -3.61
C LYS A 473 -12.97 -29.53 -2.86
N GLU A 474 -12.97 -28.42 -3.58
CA GLU A 474 -12.88 -27.05 -3.00
C GLU A 474 -14.25 -26.60 -2.48
N ILE A 475 -15.33 -26.96 -3.16
CA ILE A 475 -16.69 -26.52 -2.82
C ILE A 475 -17.23 -27.25 -1.59
N ALA A 476 -16.95 -28.54 -1.43
CA ALA A 476 -17.51 -29.33 -0.33
C ALA A 476 -17.21 -28.79 1.07
N PRO A 477 -15.96 -28.38 1.41
CA PRO A 477 -15.66 -27.78 2.70
C PRO A 477 -16.39 -26.43 2.92
N ALA A 478 -16.53 -25.62 1.86
CA ALA A 478 -17.26 -24.34 1.94
C ALA A 478 -18.75 -24.55 2.22
N PHE A 479 -19.38 -25.55 1.58
CA PHE A 479 -20.77 -25.92 1.89
C PHE A 479 -20.91 -26.44 3.31
N THR A 480 -19.97 -27.26 3.79
CA THR A 480 -19.96 -27.74 5.18
C THR A 480 -19.94 -26.55 6.16
N ALA A 481 -19.01 -25.60 5.97
CA ALA A 481 -18.91 -24.43 6.82
C ALA A 481 -20.22 -23.58 6.82
N LEU A 482 -20.86 -23.42 5.67
CA LEU A 482 -22.14 -22.72 5.58
C LEU A 482 -23.30 -23.49 6.21
N VAL A 483 -23.28 -24.83 6.19
CA VAL A 483 -24.25 -25.65 6.91
C VAL A 483 -24.05 -25.55 8.40
N ASP A 484 -22.79 -25.64 8.87
CA ASP A 484 -22.47 -25.51 10.31
C ASP A 484 -22.84 -24.13 10.86
N ALA A 485 -22.78 -23.10 10.02
CA ALA A 485 -23.19 -21.73 10.36
C ALA A 485 -24.71 -21.46 10.19
N GLY A 486 -25.51 -22.46 9.88
CA GLY A 486 -26.96 -22.31 9.75
C GLY A 486 -27.42 -21.58 8.46
N TRP A 487 -26.55 -21.40 7.48
CA TRP A 487 -26.89 -20.74 6.21
C TRP A 487 -27.54 -21.66 5.18
N LEU A 488 -27.14 -22.94 5.21
CA LEU A 488 -27.56 -23.95 4.24
C LEU A 488 -28.08 -25.19 4.94
N ALA A 489 -29.10 -25.83 4.35
CA ALA A 489 -29.54 -27.16 4.71
C ALA A 489 -29.52 -28.10 3.51
N LEU A 490 -28.98 -29.30 3.67
CA LEU A 490 -28.95 -30.32 2.61
C LEU A 490 -30.36 -30.82 2.34
N MET A 491 -30.81 -30.75 1.08
CA MET A 491 -32.11 -31.25 0.68
C MET A 491 -32.09 -32.77 0.40
N PRO A 492 -33.19 -33.48 0.71
CA PRO A 492 -33.36 -34.87 0.33
C PRO A 492 -33.28 -35.04 -1.21
N SER A 493 -32.69 -36.13 -1.68
CA SER A 493 -32.67 -36.45 -3.11
C SER A 493 -33.97 -37.14 -3.52
N GLU A 494 -34.74 -36.55 -4.41
CA GLU A 494 -36.00 -37.09 -4.87
C GLU A 494 -35.90 -38.18 -5.95
N ASN A 495 -34.74 -38.37 -6.57
CA ASN A 495 -34.57 -39.30 -7.70
C ASN A 495 -33.45 -40.32 -7.47
N GLY A 496 -33.70 -41.59 -7.82
CA GLY A 496 -32.80 -42.75 -7.72
C GLY A 496 -31.58 -42.73 -8.69
N GLY A 497 -31.16 -41.55 -9.19
CA GLY A 497 -29.98 -41.34 -9.99
C GLY A 497 -28.77 -40.93 -9.14
N ARG A 498 -27.61 -40.65 -9.80
CA ARG A 498 -26.38 -40.17 -9.12
C ARG A 498 -26.75 -38.91 -8.30
N PRO A 499 -26.59 -38.92 -6.96
CA PRO A 499 -27.11 -37.85 -6.11
C PRO A 499 -26.43 -36.52 -6.41
N SER A 500 -27.24 -35.54 -6.89
CA SER A 500 -26.82 -34.13 -6.86
C SER A 500 -27.13 -33.58 -5.47
N LYS A 501 -26.13 -33.05 -4.77
CA LYS A 501 -26.35 -32.39 -3.47
C LYS A 501 -26.93 -30.99 -3.72
N ASN A 502 -28.22 -30.80 -3.45
CA ASN A 502 -28.88 -29.52 -3.43
C ASN A 502 -29.03 -29.01 -2.01
N TYR A 503 -28.87 -27.74 -1.80
CA TYR A 503 -28.99 -27.09 -0.50
C TYR A 503 -30.02 -25.98 -0.58
N ALA A 504 -30.95 -25.98 0.37
CA ALA A 504 -31.82 -24.85 0.62
C ALA A 504 -31.06 -23.76 1.38
N VAL A 505 -31.34 -22.51 1.07
CA VAL A 505 -30.75 -21.35 1.75
C VAL A 505 -31.69 -20.92 2.86
N ASN A 506 -31.16 -20.55 4.01
CA ASN A 506 -31.90 -20.12 5.19
C ASN A 506 -32.76 -18.87 4.88
N PRO A 507 -34.08 -18.92 5.06
CA PRO A 507 -34.98 -17.79 4.81
C PRO A 507 -34.66 -16.54 5.65
N HIS A 508 -34.15 -16.70 6.88
CA HIS A 508 -33.78 -15.58 7.75
C HIS A 508 -32.66 -14.69 7.16
N LEU A 509 -31.93 -15.16 6.15
CA LEU A 509 -30.98 -14.33 5.39
C LEU A 509 -31.70 -13.28 4.53
N GLU A 510 -33.02 -13.38 4.32
CA GLU A 510 -33.78 -12.33 3.63
C GLU A 510 -33.99 -11.09 4.51
N ASP A 511 -34.06 -11.27 5.83
CA ASP A 511 -34.28 -10.21 6.81
C ASP A 511 -32.94 -9.60 7.32
N ALA A 512 -31.82 -10.24 7.07
CA ALA A 512 -30.48 -9.83 7.51
C ALA A 512 -29.79 -8.77 6.59
N ARG A 513 -30.61 -7.97 5.88
CA ARG A 513 -30.16 -7.02 4.85
C ARG A 513 -30.23 -5.56 5.25
#